data_d5080aedc461887e9aa51dc912653a31
#
_entry.id   d5080aedc461887e9aa51dc912653a31
#
_cell.length_a   1.000
_cell.length_b   1.000
_cell.length_c   1.000
_cell.angle_alpha   90.00
_cell.angle_beta   90.00
_cell.angle_gamma   90.00
#
_symmetry.space_group_name_H-M   'P 1'
#
loop_
_entity.id
_entity.type
_entity.pdbx_description
1 polymer ?
#
loop_
_entity_poly.entity_id
_entity_poly.type
_entity_poly.pdbx_seq_one_letter_code
_entity_poly.pdbx_strand_id
1 'polypeptide(L)'
;TGGFMKVNPGICSSYIFSRKPGDKVTISGPYGEFFLPDNLPDTQELIFIGGGAGMAPMRSHLMHLFKTEKTKRPVSFWYGARALKEAPYVDEFHAIEKEFPNFKFNLALDRPDPEADAAGVKYTPGFVHNVLYENYLKNHQAPEDCIYLMCGPPMMIASVVKMLDDLGVPSENILYDNFGS
;
A
#
# COMPACT_ATOMS: atom_id res chain seq x y z
N THR A 1 -0.83 -28.94 -7.47
CA THR A 1 0.56 -28.94 -6.96
C THR A 1 1.29 -27.77 -7.58
N GLY A 2 1.21 -26.58 -6.97
CA GLY A 2 1.97 -25.40 -7.37
C GLY A 2 3.44 -25.60 -7.00
N GLY A 3 4.26 -26.03 -7.96
CA GLY A 3 5.69 -26.09 -7.77
C GLY A 3 6.24 -24.67 -7.56
N PHE A 4 7.03 -24.47 -6.53
CA PHE A 4 7.81 -23.24 -6.38
C PHE A 4 8.70 -23.09 -7.62
N MET A 5 8.61 -21.96 -8.31
CA MET A 5 9.56 -21.65 -9.37
C MET A 5 10.97 -21.66 -8.77
N LYS A 6 11.85 -22.47 -9.35
CA LYS A 6 13.26 -22.52 -8.97
C LYS A 6 13.93 -21.27 -9.53
N VAL A 7 13.94 -20.19 -8.75
CA VAL A 7 14.64 -18.95 -9.10
C VAL A 7 16.03 -18.95 -8.44
N ASN A 8 17.01 -18.38 -9.09
CA ASN A 8 18.31 -18.16 -8.47
C ASN A 8 18.15 -17.23 -7.26
N PRO A 9 18.81 -17.54 -6.13
CA PRO A 9 18.77 -16.68 -4.96
C PRO A 9 19.26 -15.26 -5.33
N GLY A 10 18.49 -14.24 -4.96
CA GLY A 10 18.90 -12.85 -5.12
C GLY A 10 20.11 -12.54 -4.21
N ILE A 11 21.04 -11.72 -4.68
CA ILE A 11 22.26 -11.38 -3.92
C ILE A 11 21.90 -10.68 -2.60
N CYS A 12 21.13 -9.61 -2.66
CA CYS A 12 20.74 -8.83 -1.47
C CYS A 12 19.83 -9.66 -0.54
N SER A 13 18.83 -10.34 -1.08
CA SER A 13 17.91 -11.17 -0.29
C SER A 13 18.66 -12.27 0.44
N SER A 14 19.56 -13.01 -0.25
CA SER A 14 20.36 -14.05 0.37
C SER A 14 21.29 -13.51 1.46
N TYR A 15 21.88 -12.34 1.24
CA TYR A 15 22.69 -11.67 2.25
C TYR A 15 21.86 -11.34 3.49
N ILE A 16 20.72 -10.68 3.33
CA ILE A 16 19.85 -10.30 4.47
C ILE A 16 19.35 -11.54 5.22
N PHE A 17 18.84 -12.55 4.52
CA PHE A 17 18.35 -13.80 5.15
C PHE A 17 19.46 -14.62 5.84
N SER A 18 20.73 -14.40 5.50
CA SER A 18 21.85 -15.04 6.20
C SER A 18 22.26 -14.34 7.50
N ARG A 19 21.73 -13.12 7.76
CA ARG A 19 22.05 -12.36 8.97
C ARG A 19 21.24 -12.82 10.18
N LYS A 20 21.82 -12.60 11.37
CA LYS A 20 21.17 -12.90 12.65
C LYS A 20 21.02 -11.59 13.44
N PRO A 21 20.07 -11.50 14.36
CA PRO A 21 19.98 -10.36 15.28
C PRO A 21 21.32 -10.09 15.96
N GLY A 22 21.79 -8.84 15.87
CA GLY A 22 23.10 -8.42 16.37
C GLY A 22 24.22 -8.35 15.33
N ASP A 23 24.04 -8.92 14.14
CA ASP A 23 24.99 -8.77 13.04
C ASP A 23 25.02 -7.32 12.54
N LYS A 24 26.22 -6.83 12.25
CA LYS A 24 26.39 -5.51 11.62
C LYS A 24 26.16 -5.64 10.11
N VAL A 25 25.39 -4.68 9.57
CA VAL A 25 25.16 -4.51 8.12
C VAL A 25 25.54 -3.11 7.70
N THR A 26 26.15 -2.97 6.53
CA THR A 26 26.41 -1.66 5.93
C THR A 26 25.22 -1.24 5.10
N ILE A 27 24.68 -0.06 5.38
CA ILE A 27 23.59 0.55 4.63
C ILE A 27 24.06 1.89 4.07
N SER A 28 23.50 2.30 2.95
CA SER A 28 23.71 3.63 2.36
C SER A 28 22.36 4.21 1.96
N GLY A 29 22.27 5.52 1.89
CA GLY A 29 21.04 6.25 1.58
C GLY A 29 20.92 7.52 2.43
N PRO A 30 19.73 8.14 2.45
CA PRO A 30 18.53 7.75 1.71
C PRO A 30 18.66 7.99 0.20
N TYR A 31 17.97 7.16 -0.58
CA TYR A 31 17.88 7.30 -2.04
C TYR A 31 16.40 7.31 -2.46
N GLY A 32 16.13 7.89 -3.65
CA GLY A 32 14.80 7.95 -4.24
C GLY A 32 14.10 9.30 -4.02
N GLU A 33 12.96 9.47 -4.69
CA GLU A 33 12.20 10.73 -4.74
C GLU A 33 10.71 10.53 -4.41
N PHE A 34 10.33 9.36 -3.93
CA PHE A 34 8.95 9.07 -3.56
C PHE A 34 8.66 9.57 -2.15
N PHE A 35 8.35 10.86 -2.04
CA PHE A 35 8.06 11.54 -0.79
C PHE A 35 6.58 11.88 -0.64
N LEU A 36 6.17 12.14 0.59
CA LEU A 36 4.90 12.81 0.86
C LEU A 36 4.98 14.22 0.30
N PRO A 37 3.94 14.71 -0.41
CA PRO A 37 3.95 16.09 -0.91
C PRO A 37 4.01 17.10 0.23
N ASP A 38 4.84 18.12 0.06
CA ASP A 38 4.94 19.24 0.99
C ASP A 38 3.76 20.21 0.84
N ASN A 39 3.46 20.93 1.91
CA ASN A 39 2.50 22.05 1.91
C ASN A 39 1.06 21.70 1.48
N LEU A 40 0.63 20.47 1.63
CA LEU A 40 -0.76 20.09 1.41
C LEU A 40 -1.66 20.63 2.54
N PRO A 41 -2.87 21.12 2.22
CA PRO A 41 -3.86 21.47 3.23
C PRO A 41 -4.17 20.29 4.15
N ASP A 42 -4.36 20.53 5.45
CA ASP A 42 -4.69 19.46 6.42
C ASP A 42 -6.02 18.76 6.14
N THR A 43 -6.87 19.38 5.33
CA THR A 43 -8.15 18.81 4.88
C THR A 43 -8.03 17.92 3.66
N GLN A 44 -6.90 17.97 2.95
CA GLN A 44 -6.71 17.18 1.73
C GLN A 44 -6.51 15.70 2.05
N GLU A 45 -7.31 14.87 1.42
CA GLU A 45 -7.28 13.44 1.63
C GLU A 45 -6.09 12.78 0.92
N LEU A 46 -5.47 11.81 1.63
CA LEU A 46 -4.42 10.95 1.07
C LEU A 46 -4.95 9.52 0.92
N ILE A 47 -4.86 8.99 -0.29
CA ILE A 47 -5.26 7.63 -0.61
C ILE A 47 -4.01 6.83 -1.00
N PHE A 48 -3.61 5.92 -0.12
CA PHE A 48 -2.49 5.03 -0.35
C PHE A 48 -2.94 3.74 -1.00
N ILE A 49 -2.21 3.26 -2.01
CA ILE A 49 -2.53 2.03 -2.72
C ILE A 49 -1.26 1.18 -2.82
N GLY A 50 -1.26 0.01 -2.23
CA GLY A 50 -0.08 -0.86 -2.17
C GLY A 50 -0.35 -2.28 -2.68
N GLY A 51 0.72 -2.94 -3.12
CA GLY A 51 0.67 -4.36 -3.47
C GLY A 51 2.06 -4.99 -3.45
N GLY A 52 2.17 -6.22 -2.96
CA GLY A 52 3.46 -6.91 -2.87
C GLY A 52 4.51 -6.11 -2.10
N ALA A 53 5.70 -5.94 -2.69
CA ALA A 53 6.81 -5.19 -2.09
C ALA A 53 6.51 -3.68 -1.90
N GLY A 54 5.47 -3.15 -2.56
CA GLY A 54 5.00 -1.77 -2.36
C GLY A 54 4.51 -1.50 -0.95
N MET A 55 4.32 -2.51 -0.11
CA MET A 55 4.10 -2.35 1.33
C MET A 55 5.20 -1.52 2.01
N ALA A 56 6.45 -1.64 1.58
CA ALA A 56 7.58 -1.01 2.26
C ALA A 56 7.48 0.53 2.30
N PRO A 57 7.38 1.26 1.17
CA PRO A 57 7.20 2.70 1.20
C PRO A 57 5.85 3.12 1.79
N MET A 58 4.76 2.39 1.52
CA MET A 58 3.45 2.69 2.10
C MET A 58 3.51 2.66 3.62
N ARG A 59 4.08 1.61 4.20
CA ARG A 59 4.25 1.50 5.65
C ARG A 59 5.12 2.64 6.20
N SER A 60 6.20 3.00 5.54
CA SER A 60 7.08 4.10 5.96
C SER A 60 6.33 5.43 6.04
N HIS A 61 5.60 5.79 4.99
CA HIS A 61 4.80 7.01 4.96
C HIS A 61 3.69 7.02 6.02
N LEU A 62 2.94 5.92 6.15
CA LEU A 62 1.86 5.82 7.13
C LEU A 62 2.37 5.88 8.57
N MET A 63 3.50 5.24 8.88
CA MET A 63 4.11 5.36 10.20
C MET A 63 4.56 6.79 10.48
N HIS A 64 5.14 7.49 9.50
CA HIS A 64 5.49 8.90 9.65
C HIS A 64 4.27 9.77 9.93
N LEU A 65 3.23 9.65 9.13
CA LEU A 65 1.98 10.42 9.28
C LEU A 65 1.31 10.22 10.64
N PHE A 66 1.22 8.97 11.10
CA PHE A 66 0.43 8.66 12.30
C PHE A 66 1.26 8.60 13.59
N LYS A 67 2.50 8.09 13.55
CA LYS A 67 3.32 7.96 14.77
C LYS A 67 4.22 9.17 15.01
N THR A 68 4.65 9.88 13.95
CA THR A 68 5.52 11.06 14.08
C THR A 68 4.70 12.35 14.04
N GLU A 69 3.97 12.61 12.95
CA GLU A 69 3.22 13.86 12.75
C GLU A 69 1.87 13.87 13.47
N LYS A 70 1.28 12.70 13.73
CA LYS A 70 -0.07 12.54 14.29
C LYS A 70 -1.11 13.31 13.49
N THR A 71 -1.06 13.17 12.18
CA THR A 71 -1.90 13.88 11.23
C THR A 71 -3.40 13.74 11.54
N LYS A 72 -4.16 14.80 11.25
CA LYS A 72 -5.62 14.82 11.38
C LYS A 72 -6.34 14.71 10.04
N ARG A 73 -5.60 14.77 8.91
CA ARG A 73 -6.18 14.65 7.57
C ARG A 73 -6.80 13.27 7.36
N PRO A 74 -7.82 13.16 6.51
CA PRO A 74 -8.35 11.86 6.11
C PRO A 74 -7.28 11.06 5.36
N VAL A 75 -7.07 9.82 5.77
CA VAL A 75 -6.11 8.89 5.11
C VAL A 75 -6.76 7.53 4.97
N SER A 76 -6.67 6.96 3.78
CA SER A 76 -7.03 5.56 3.57
C SER A 76 -5.88 4.78 2.94
N PHE A 77 -5.75 3.51 3.34
CA PHE A 77 -4.78 2.59 2.77
C PHE A 77 -5.48 1.37 2.20
N TRP A 78 -5.29 1.14 0.91
CA TRP A 78 -5.85 0.05 0.12
C TRP A 78 -4.72 -0.88 -0.29
N TYR A 79 -4.71 -2.09 0.26
CA TYR A 79 -3.64 -3.04 -0.02
C TYR A 79 -4.17 -4.27 -0.73
N GLY A 80 -3.55 -4.59 -1.87
CA GLY A 80 -3.89 -5.76 -2.68
C GLY A 80 -2.90 -6.90 -2.49
N ALA A 81 -3.41 -8.10 -2.21
CA ALA A 81 -2.62 -9.33 -2.15
C ALA A 81 -3.38 -10.51 -2.78
N ARG A 82 -2.69 -11.61 -3.08
CA ARG A 82 -3.34 -12.82 -3.59
C ARG A 82 -3.97 -13.65 -2.48
N ALA A 83 -3.40 -13.59 -1.28
CA ALA A 83 -3.85 -14.31 -0.11
C ALA A 83 -3.38 -13.59 1.16
N LEU A 84 -4.01 -13.86 2.32
CA LEU A 84 -3.66 -13.26 3.61
C LEU A 84 -2.18 -13.43 3.96
N LYS A 85 -1.62 -14.60 3.72
CA LYS A 85 -0.19 -14.89 3.98
C LYS A 85 0.79 -14.00 3.21
N GLU A 86 0.33 -13.30 2.18
CA GLU A 86 1.10 -12.34 1.40
C GLU A 86 0.84 -10.89 1.81
N ALA A 87 -0.04 -10.66 2.80
CA ALA A 87 -0.38 -9.35 3.33
C ALA A 87 0.31 -9.12 4.69
N PRO A 88 1.52 -8.54 4.72
CA PRO A 88 2.22 -8.28 5.97
C PRO A 88 1.60 -7.09 6.72
N TYR A 89 1.77 -7.06 8.05
CA TYR A 89 1.42 -5.93 8.92
C TYR A 89 -0.08 -5.60 9.03
N VAL A 90 -0.99 -6.51 8.67
CA VAL A 90 -2.45 -6.29 8.74
C VAL A 90 -2.87 -5.86 10.14
N ASP A 91 -2.39 -6.54 11.18
CA ASP A 91 -2.70 -6.21 12.59
C ASP A 91 -2.19 -4.82 12.99
N GLU A 92 -1.02 -4.43 12.47
CA GLU A 92 -0.44 -3.11 12.73
C GLU A 92 -1.31 -1.99 12.17
N PHE A 93 -1.82 -2.14 10.94
CA PHE A 93 -2.73 -1.15 10.33
C PHE A 93 -4.09 -1.10 11.01
N HIS A 94 -4.63 -2.23 11.43
CA HIS A 94 -5.84 -2.24 12.25
C HIS A 94 -5.62 -1.61 13.65
N ALA A 95 -4.43 -1.72 14.22
CA ALA A 95 -4.10 -1.00 15.45
C ALA A 95 -4.05 0.52 15.25
N ILE A 96 -3.47 0.99 14.13
CA ILE A 96 -3.49 2.41 13.77
C ILE A 96 -4.94 2.89 13.55
N GLU A 97 -5.77 2.13 12.85
CA GLU A 97 -7.18 2.47 12.62
C GLU A 97 -7.98 2.61 13.92
N LYS A 98 -7.68 1.81 14.94
CA LYS A 98 -8.28 1.94 16.26
C LYS A 98 -7.82 3.19 17.02
N GLU A 99 -6.56 3.58 16.84
CA GLU A 99 -5.97 4.73 17.52
C GLU A 99 -6.33 6.06 16.83
N PHE A 100 -6.46 6.05 15.49
CA PHE A 100 -6.69 7.24 14.68
C PHE A 100 -7.98 7.12 13.86
N PRO A 101 -9.07 7.76 14.25
CA PRO A 101 -10.37 7.65 13.58
C PRO A 101 -10.38 8.18 12.13
N ASN A 102 -9.41 9.02 11.79
CA ASN A 102 -9.18 9.57 10.45
C ASN A 102 -8.40 8.65 9.51
N PHE A 103 -8.02 7.44 9.97
CA PHE A 103 -7.39 6.41 9.16
C PHE A 103 -8.33 5.25 8.86
N LYS A 104 -8.28 4.73 7.64
CA LYS A 104 -8.99 3.51 7.23
C LYS A 104 -8.05 2.57 6.48
N PHE A 105 -8.03 1.31 6.92
CA PHE A 105 -7.29 0.24 6.25
C PHE A 105 -8.24 -0.71 5.53
N ASN A 106 -7.96 -1.00 4.26
CA ASN A 106 -8.77 -1.86 3.41
C ASN A 106 -7.89 -2.91 2.73
N LEU A 107 -8.14 -4.17 3.06
CA LEU A 107 -7.44 -5.31 2.45
C LEU A 107 -8.28 -5.85 1.29
N ALA A 108 -7.67 -5.96 0.11
CA ALA A 108 -8.23 -6.63 -1.05
C ALA A 108 -7.46 -7.93 -1.30
N LEU A 109 -8.18 -9.05 -1.40
CA LEU A 109 -7.60 -10.33 -1.83
C LEU A 109 -8.21 -10.71 -3.17
N ASP A 110 -7.39 -11.15 -4.15
CA ASP A 110 -7.87 -11.36 -5.52
C ASP A 110 -8.95 -12.45 -5.63
N ARG A 111 -9.13 -13.26 -4.59
CA ARG A 111 -10.21 -14.26 -4.45
C ARG A 111 -10.55 -14.50 -2.98
N PRO A 112 -11.67 -15.18 -2.68
CA PRO A 112 -11.97 -15.65 -1.33
C PRO A 112 -10.84 -16.45 -0.72
N ASP A 113 -10.48 -16.17 0.52
CA ASP A 113 -9.35 -16.78 1.23
C ASP A 113 -9.83 -17.47 2.52
N PRO A 114 -9.89 -18.83 2.54
CA PRO A 114 -10.32 -19.57 3.73
C PRO A 114 -9.43 -19.35 4.97
N GLU A 115 -8.13 -19.03 4.79
CA GLU A 115 -7.24 -18.72 5.92
C GLU A 115 -7.62 -17.37 6.54
N ALA A 116 -7.94 -16.37 5.73
CA ALA A 116 -8.43 -15.09 6.19
C ALA A 116 -9.79 -15.20 6.90
N ASP A 117 -10.71 -16.01 6.33
CA ASP A 117 -12.01 -16.26 6.91
C ASP A 117 -11.88 -16.94 8.29
N ALA A 118 -11.03 -17.98 8.38
CA ALA A 118 -10.78 -18.69 9.64
C ALA A 118 -10.09 -17.81 10.70
N ALA A 119 -9.26 -16.87 10.27
CA ALA A 119 -8.61 -15.90 11.16
C ALA A 119 -9.50 -14.71 11.53
N GLY A 120 -10.69 -14.59 10.94
CA GLY A 120 -11.60 -13.46 11.16
C GLY A 120 -11.08 -12.14 10.63
N VAL A 121 -10.16 -12.16 9.64
CA VAL A 121 -9.61 -10.98 9.03
C VAL A 121 -10.60 -10.42 8.01
N LYS A 122 -10.92 -9.14 8.12
CA LYS A 122 -11.76 -8.45 7.15
C LYS A 122 -10.99 -8.19 5.86
N TYR A 123 -11.55 -8.58 4.73
CA TYR A 123 -11.05 -8.26 3.39
C TYR A 123 -12.21 -8.16 2.39
N THR A 124 -11.94 -7.62 1.23
CA THR A 124 -12.88 -7.63 0.09
C THR A 124 -12.27 -8.45 -1.04
N PRO A 125 -12.96 -9.47 -1.58
CA PRO A 125 -12.49 -10.21 -2.73
C PRO A 125 -12.43 -9.32 -3.98
N GLY A 126 -11.31 -9.39 -4.71
CA GLY A 126 -11.11 -8.66 -5.96
C GLY A 126 -9.76 -7.94 -6.03
N PHE A 127 -9.44 -7.43 -7.21
CA PHE A 127 -8.25 -6.59 -7.40
C PHE A 127 -8.42 -5.24 -6.71
N VAL A 128 -7.35 -4.73 -6.12
CA VAL A 128 -7.39 -3.53 -5.27
C VAL A 128 -7.99 -2.30 -5.97
N HIS A 129 -7.74 -2.08 -7.27
CA HIS A 129 -8.32 -0.96 -7.99
C HIS A 129 -9.84 -1.07 -8.11
N ASN A 130 -10.38 -2.27 -8.36
CA ASN A 130 -11.82 -2.48 -8.41
C ASN A 130 -12.45 -2.32 -7.02
N VAL A 131 -11.79 -2.86 -5.99
CA VAL A 131 -12.26 -2.76 -4.60
C VAL A 131 -12.28 -1.30 -4.15
N LEU A 132 -11.23 -0.52 -4.45
CA LEU A 132 -11.17 0.91 -4.18
C LEU A 132 -12.29 1.67 -4.90
N TYR A 133 -12.48 1.40 -6.20
CA TYR A 133 -13.52 2.06 -6.98
C TYR A 133 -14.91 1.76 -6.44
N GLU A 134 -15.29 0.49 -6.35
CA GLU A 134 -16.64 0.09 -5.97
C GLU A 134 -17.01 0.46 -4.53
N ASN A 135 -16.07 0.37 -3.60
CA ASN A 135 -16.36 0.62 -2.18
C ASN A 135 -16.11 2.07 -1.74
N TYR A 136 -15.45 2.89 -2.56
CA TYR A 136 -15.10 4.24 -2.16
C TYR A 136 -15.23 5.27 -3.28
N LEU A 137 -14.41 5.20 -4.33
CA LEU A 137 -14.30 6.29 -5.32
C LEU A 137 -15.57 6.50 -6.14
N LYS A 138 -16.32 5.47 -6.42
CA LYS A 138 -17.59 5.54 -7.16
C LYS A 138 -18.60 6.55 -6.57
N ASN A 139 -18.58 6.71 -5.25
CA ASN A 139 -19.48 7.62 -4.54
C ASN A 139 -18.72 8.80 -3.88
N HIS A 140 -17.44 8.96 -4.17
CA HIS A 140 -16.66 10.07 -3.65
C HIS A 140 -17.07 11.38 -4.31
N GLN A 141 -17.18 12.45 -3.53
CA GLN A 141 -17.73 13.74 -4.05
C GLN A 141 -16.73 14.46 -4.97
N ALA A 142 -15.44 14.32 -4.69
CA ALA A 142 -14.37 15.01 -5.42
C ALA A 142 -13.11 14.13 -5.43
N PRO A 143 -13.10 13.01 -6.19
CA PRO A 143 -11.93 12.12 -6.26
C PRO A 143 -10.72 12.83 -6.90
N GLU A 144 -10.95 13.83 -7.76
CA GLU A 144 -9.94 14.66 -8.40
C GLU A 144 -9.14 15.52 -7.42
N ASP A 145 -9.69 15.81 -6.25
CA ASP A 145 -9.05 16.63 -5.22
C ASP A 145 -8.17 15.78 -4.27
N CYS A 146 -8.26 14.46 -4.30
CA CYS A 146 -7.45 13.58 -3.47
C CYS A 146 -6.03 13.43 -4.01
N ILE A 147 -5.08 13.15 -3.11
CA ILE A 147 -3.71 12.76 -3.50
C ILE A 147 -3.58 11.24 -3.39
N TYR A 148 -3.11 10.64 -4.45
CA TYR A 148 -2.93 9.20 -4.56
C TYR A 148 -1.45 8.84 -4.51
N LEU A 149 -1.06 8.01 -3.54
CA LEU A 149 0.31 7.51 -3.42
C LEU A 149 0.29 6.00 -3.61
N MET A 150 1.00 5.50 -4.61
CA MET A 150 0.93 4.08 -4.90
C MET A 150 2.30 3.45 -5.16
N CYS A 151 2.42 2.18 -4.76
CA CYS A 151 3.59 1.36 -5.05
C CYS A 151 3.20 -0.12 -5.10
N GLY A 152 3.67 -0.82 -6.13
CA GLY A 152 3.37 -2.23 -6.31
C GLY A 152 3.68 -2.75 -7.71
N PRO A 153 3.13 -3.91 -8.08
CA PRO A 153 3.37 -4.51 -9.39
C PRO A 153 2.95 -3.59 -10.53
N PRO A 154 3.69 -3.56 -11.66
CA PRO A 154 3.40 -2.67 -12.80
C PRO A 154 1.96 -2.76 -13.32
N MET A 155 1.39 -3.97 -13.37
CA MET A 155 0.00 -4.15 -13.80
C MET A 155 -1.01 -3.52 -12.83
N MET A 156 -0.72 -3.53 -11.52
CA MET A 156 -1.56 -2.86 -10.53
C MET A 156 -1.49 -1.35 -10.73
N ILE A 157 -0.28 -0.78 -10.84
CA ILE A 157 -0.08 0.65 -11.07
C ILE A 157 -0.83 1.10 -12.34
N ALA A 158 -0.63 0.40 -13.46
CA ALA A 158 -1.31 0.74 -14.72
C ALA A 158 -2.85 0.70 -14.60
N SER A 159 -3.41 -0.28 -13.89
CA SER A 159 -4.85 -0.40 -13.67
C SER A 159 -5.40 0.73 -12.78
N VAL A 160 -4.65 1.11 -11.74
CA VAL A 160 -5.03 2.22 -10.85
C VAL A 160 -4.94 3.54 -11.60
N VAL A 161 -3.83 3.82 -12.31
CA VAL A 161 -3.67 5.06 -13.10
C VAL A 161 -4.80 5.22 -14.09
N LYS A 162 -5.10 4.15 -14.86
CA LYS A 162 -6.23 4.21 -15.81
C LYS A 162 -7.56 4.53 -15.13
N MET A 163 -7.85 3.91 -13.99
CA MET A 163 -9.07 4.18 -13.22
C MET A 163 -9.12 5.63 -12.75
N LEU A 164 -8.01 6.18 -12.27
CA LEU A 164 -7.93 7.57 -11.82
C LEU A 164 -8.05 8.56 -12.98
N ASP A 165 -7.45 8.27 -14.13
CA ASP A 165 -7.63 9.05 -15.35
C ASP A 165 -9.11 9.09 -15.78
N ASP A 166 -9.78 7.93 -15.74
CA ASP A 166 -11.21 7.83 -16.07
C ASP A 166 -12.11 8.63 -15.08
N LEU A 167 -11.62 8.89 -13.86
CA LEU A 167 -12.26 9.74 -12.85
C LEU A 167 -11.86 11.22 -12.94
N GLY A 168 -10.99 11.58 -13.88
CA GLY A 168 -10.54 12.97 -14.08
C GLY A 168 -9.51 13.46 -13.07
N VAL A 169 -8.82 12.56 -12.37
CA VAL A 169 -7.78 12.92 -11.41
C VAL A 169 -6.58 13.53 -12.13
N PRO A 170 -6.13 14.75 -11.77
CA PRO A 170 -4.94 15.36 -12.36
C PRO A 170 -3.68 14.53 -12.13
N SER A 171 -2.79 14.48 -13.11
CA SER A 171 -1.57 13.67 -13.03
C SER A 171 -0.63 14.09 -11.88
N GLU A 172 -0.63 15.36 -11.49
CA GLU A 172 0.12 15.89 -10.34
C GLU A 172 -0.38 15.34 -8.99
N ASN A 173 -1.62 14.85 -8.93
CA ASN A 173 -2.20 14.22 -7.76
C ASN A 173 -1.94 12.70 -7.71
N ILE A 174 -1.26 12.14 -8.72
CA ILE A 174 -0.97 10.71 -8.84
C ILE A 174 0.53 10.48 -8.69
N LEU A 175 0.96 10.06 -7.50
CA LEU A 175 2.35 9.78 -7.19
C LEU A 175 2.57 8.28 -7.07
N TYR A 176 3.60 7.76 -7.72
CA TYR A 176 3.93 6.35 -7.59
C TYR A 176 5.42 6.06 -7.73
N ASP A 177 5.84 5.02 -7.05
CA ASP A 177 7.17 4.43 -7.23
C ASP A 177 7.03 3.11 -8.00
N ASN A 178 7.82 2.99 -9.07
CA ASN A 178 7.77 1.83 -9.96
C ASN A 178 9.01 0.95 -9.73
N PHE A 179 8.80 -0.23 -9.14
CA PHE A 179 9.85 -1.21 -8.92
C PHE A 179 10.15 -2.02 -10.18
N GLY A 180 10.66 -1.36 -11.16
CA GLY A 180 11.28 -2.00 -12.30
C GLY A 180 10.37 -2.18 -13.50
N SER A 181 10.86 -1.75 -14.56
CA SER A 181 10.59 -2.16 -15.94
C SER A 181 11.47 -3.36 -16.27
#